data_b74ead58bda531a59ed03fd3c3ea42ed
#
_entry.id   b74ead58bda531a59ed03fd3c3ea42ed
#
_cell.length_a   1.000
_cell.length_b   1.000
_cell.length_c   1.000
_cell.angle_alpha   90.00
_cell.angle_beta   90.00
_cell.angle_gamma   90.00
#
_symmetry.space_group_name_H-M   'P 1'
#
loop_
_entity.id
_entity.type
_entity.pdbx_description
1 polymer ?
#
loop_
_entity_poly.entity_id
_entity_poly.type
_entity_poly.pdbx_seq_one_letter_code
_entity_poly.pdbx_strand_id
1 'polypeptide(L)'
;MKRETVKSFFGKTLIFQILFFVAALFLTIYFFPREEKFRYHFQEGKPWKYGLLTASFDFPIYKSQEQIKKEQDSILQQFQPFYVENASIGKQQIAKFQQAYKNDLKDRLPHHLYNYTITALDNIYKQGIISSGEYDKLQKEHIENIRILNNNIAREYQVSQLRSPRTAYEQIINSLPDEASKDLLRTCNLNTYLVENMVFDSTTTKKIRYELLQRISASSGIVQAGERIIDRGEIVSPHTYQILKSLETVTLKKKINMDRRETTLIGQAIVITCLFTFFYLFLALFRSRIFKDIRSLGFLMLMIVCVTLAAYMMTQTRLQGIYLVPFAMLPLTVVTFLDSRTALYAHLVTVLLCAFAAPFPLEFIFLQIIVGMTAIDSLSELVKRSQLVRCAILVFIAYCVSYVGYTLLTEGDWSKLNPNMFLYFGINGVLLLFAYLLIYLLEKTFGFISNVTLVELSDINSPVLRQLSEICPGTFQHSMQISNLAAEAANKIGANAQLVRTGALYHDIGKLANP
;
A
#
# COMPACT_ATOMS: atom_id res chain seq x y z
N MET A 1 60.51 -16.41 7.96
CA MET A 1 59.22 -16.81 8.61
C MET A 1 58.32 -15.64 9.04
N LYS A 2 58.80 -14.54 9.63
CA LYS A 2 57.96 -13.39 10.04
C LYS A 2 57.35 -12.56 8.87
N ARG A 3 57.99 -12.47 7.71
CA ARG A 3 57.47 -11.68 6.55
C ARG A 3 56.35 -12.36 5.78
N GLU A 4 56.32 -13.68 5.70
CA GLU A 4 55.27 -14.42 4.99
C GLU A 4 53.97 -14.52 5.80
N THR A 5 54.09 -14.69 7.13
CA THR A 5 52.91 -14.67 8.04
C THR A 5 52.25 -13.30 8.09
N VAL A 6 53.00 -12.21 8.02
CA VAL A 6 52.48 -10.84 7.96
C VAL A 6 51.77 -10.57 6.62
N LYS A 7 52.34 -11.00 5.48
CA LYS A 7 51.67 -10.88 4.16
C LYS A 7 50.41 -11.72 4.07
N SER A 8 50.36 -12.92 4.64
CA SER A 8 49.19 -13.79 4.69
C SER A 8 48.07 -13.21 5.58
N PHE A 9 48.42 -12.57 6.69
CA PHE A 9 47.47 -11.93 7.60
C PHE A 9 46.86 -10.67 6.97
N PHE A 10 47.68 -9.83 6.29
CA PHE A 10 47.21 -8.65 5.55
C PHE A 10 46.31 -9.03 4.37
N GLY A 11 46.58 -10.13 3.69
CA GLY A 11 45.73 -10.64 2.61
C GLY A 11 44.37 -11.11 3.11
N LYS A 12 44.29 -11.79 4.26
CA LYS A 12 43.03 -12.26 4.84
C LYS A 12 42.16 -11.11 5.33
N THR A 13 42.71 -10.10 5.99
CA THR A 13 41.93 -8.93 6.44
C THR A 13 41.35 -8.13 5.27
N LEU A 14 42.09 -7.96 4.18
CA LEU A 14 41.62 -7.27 2.98
C LEU A 14 40.47 -8.03 2.31
N ILE A 15 40.54 -9.36 2.26
CA ILE A 15 39.46 -10.19 1.71
C ILE A 15 38.16 -10.00 2.51
N PHE A 16 38.20 -10.00 3.85
CA PHE A 16 37.05 -9.77 4.67
C PHE A 16 36.47 -8.35 4.53
N GLN A 17 37.32 -7.33 4.39
CA GLN A 17 36.92 -5.96 4.15
C GLN A 17 36.12 -5.84 2.83
N ILE A 18 36.67 -6.38 1.75
CA ILE A 18 36.01 -6.40 0.44
C ILE A 18 34.67 -7.18 0.53
N LEU A 19 34.67 -8.32 1.22
CA LEU A 19 33.48 -9.16 1.38
C LEU A 19 32.33 -8.40 2.07
N PHE A 20 32.61 -7.65 3.15
CA PHE A 20 31.59 -6.84 3.84
C PHE A 20 31.02 -5.74 2.93
N PHE A 21 31.87 -5.04 2.18
CA PHE A 21 31.42 -4.02 1.24
C PHE A 21 30.59 -4.63 0.10
N VAL A 22 31.03 -5.74 -0.48
CA VAL A 22 30.32 -6.44 -1.56
C VAL A 22 28.97 -6.99 -1.04
N ALA A 23 28.93 -7.56 0.16
CA ALA A 23 27.71 -8.05 0.77
C ALA A 23 26.72 -6.92 1.05
N ALA A 24 27.19 -5.80 1.62
CA ALA A 24 26.36 -4.62 1.87
C ALA A 24 25.81 -4.02 0.56
N LEU A 25 26.66 -3.90 -0.45
CA LEU A 25 26.27 -3.44 -1.78
C LEU A 25 25.22 -4.35 -2.41
N PHE A 26 25.46 -5.66 -2.40
CA PHE A 26 24.53 -6.63 -2.96
C PHE A 26 23.16 -6.59 -2.26
N LEU A 27 23.13 -6.58 -0.92
CA LEU A 27 21.90 -6.49 -0.15
C LEU A 27 21.15 -5.18 -0.45
N THR A 28 21.85 -4.06 -0.49
CA THR A 28 21.24 -2.75 -0.79
C THR A 28 20.64 -2.71 -2.20
N ILE A 29 21.34 -3.23 -3.23
CA ILE A 29 20.83 -3.30 -4.60
C ILE A 29 19.65 -4.28 -4.70
N TYR A 30 19.74 -5.44 -4.03
CA TYR A 30 18.71 -6.47 -4.09
C TYR A 30 17.37 -5.98 -3.53
N PHE A 31 17.39 -5.30 -2.39
CA PHE A 31 16.21 -4.76 -1.71
C PHE A 31 15.81 -3.36 -2.15
N PHE A 32 16.56 -2.74 -3.05
CA PHE A 32 16.21 -1.40 -3.52
C PHE A 32 14.75 -1.38 -4.07
N PRO A 33 13.93 -0.39 -3.69
CA PRO A 33 12.55 -0.30 -4.17
C PRO A 33 12.52 -0.22 -5.70
N ARG A 34 11.98 -1.26 -6.33
CA ARG A 34 11.91 -1.39 -7.80
C ARG A 34 10.63 -0.83 -8.37
N GLU A 35 9.66 -0.55 -7.51
CA GLU A 35 8.42 0.09 -7.91
C GLU A 35 8.68 1.58 -8.15
N GLU A 36 8.74 1.97 -9.40
CA GLU A 36 8.75 3.36 -9.77
C GLU A 36 7.39 3.96 -9.44
N LYS A 37 7.32 4.70 -8.33
CA LYS A 37 6.16 5.52 -8.00
C LYS A 37 5.96 6.56 -9.11
N PHE A 38 4.71 6.83 -9.44
CA PHE A 38 4.39 7.95 -10.33
C PHE A 38 4.99 9.23 -9.74
N ARG A 39 5.76 9.94 -10.56
CA ARG A 39 6.61 11.06 -10.10
C ARG A 39 5.85 12.23 -9.48
N TYR A 40 4.56 12.33 -9.77
CA TYR A 40 3.73 13.45 -9.38
C TYR A 40 2.71 13.04 -8.32
N HIS A 41 2.61 13.85 -7.24
CA HIS A 41 1.57 13.71 -6.23
C HIS A 41 0.53 14.79 -6.46
N PHE A 42 -0.70 14.40 -6.67
CA PHE A 42 -1.80 15.29 -6.99
C PHE A 42 -3.05 14.91 -6.20
N GLN A 43 -3.88 15.91 -5.94
CA GLN A 43 -5.17 15.74 -5.28
C GLN A 43 -6.19 16.59 -6.01
N GLU A 44 -7.39 16.08 -6.17
CA GLU A 44 -8.49 16.83 -6.76
C GLU A 44 -8.79 18.09 -5.95
N GLY A 45 -9.07 19.20 -6.65
CA GLY A 45 -9.35 20.49 -6.05
C GLY A 45 -8.12 21.26 -5.52
N LYS A 46 -6.90 20.69 -5.60
CA LYS A 46 -5.67 21.37 -5.19
C LYS A 46 -4.87 21.89 -6.39
N PRO A 47 -4.09 22.99 -6.21
CA PRO A 47 -3.24 23.49 -7.28
C PRO A 47 -2.10 22.51 -7.61
N TRP A 48 -1.77 22.42 -8.90
CA TRP A 48 -0.64 21.65 -9.39
C TRP A 48 0.68 22.31 -9.01
N LYS A 49 1.56 21.58 -8.34
CA LYS A 49 2.80 22.10 -7.76
C LYS A 49 4.00 22.03 -8.68
N TYR A 50 3.92 21.24 -9.73
CA TYR A 50 5.03 20.97 -10.65
C TYR A 50 4.95 21.88 -11.88
N GLY A 51 5.98 21.88 -12.72
CA GLY A 51 5.96 22.59 -13.99
C GLY A 51 4.95 22.02 -14.98
N LEU A 52 4.95 22.57 -16.21
CA LEU A 52 4.11 22.10 -17.31
C LEU A 52 4.23 20.58 -17.51
N LEU A 53 3.11 19.89 -17.47
CA LEU A 53 3.01 18.46 -17.77
C LEU A 53 2.35 18.27 -19.13
N THR A 54 3.09 17.66 -20.05
CA THR A 54 2.60 17.21 -21.35
C THR A 54 2.62 15.70 -21.44
N ALA A 55 1.72 15.13 -22.23
CA ALA A 55 1.68 13.69 -22.47
C ALA A 55 2.92 13.25 -23.26
N SER A 56 3.70 12.34 -22.73
CA SER A 56 4.90 11.80 -23.42
C SER A 56 4.56 10.70 -24.43
N PHE A 57 3.32 10.22 -24.45
CA PHE A 57 2.80 9.18 -25.35
C PHE A 57 1.27 9.19 -25.32
N ASP A 58 0.64 8.57 -26.30
CA ASP A 58 -0.82 8.40 -26.34
C ASP A 58 -1.28 7.45 -25.26
N PHE A 59 -2.33 7.84 -24.52
CA PHE A 59 -2.92 6.98 -23.49
C PHE A 59 -4.43 7.21 -23.35
N PRO A 60 -5.21 6.13 -23.03
CA PRO A 60 -6.63 6.25 -22.80
C PRO A 60 -6.94 6.91 -21.45
N ILE A 61 -7.99 7.72 -21.41
CA ILE A 61 -8.57 8.26 -20.18
C ILE A 61 -9.52 7.21 -19.61
N TYR A 62 -9.15 6.52 -18.54
CA TYR A 62 -10.01 5.52 -17.91
C TYR A 62 -11.15 6.17 -17.14
N LYS A 63 -12.36 5.65 -17.32
CA LYS A 63 -13.54 6.07 -16.56
C LYS A 63 -13.41 5.67 -15.08
N SER A 64 -14.01 6.47 -14.20
CA SER A 64 -14.12 6.10 -12.78
C SER A 64 -15.09 4.93 -12.60
N GLN A 65 -14.97 4.20 -11.49
CA GLN A 65 -15.90 3.11 -11.15
C GLN A 65 -17.36 3.61 -11.06
N GLU A 66 -17.55 4.83 -10.59
CA GLU A 66 -18.87 5.46 -10.51
C GLU A 66 -19.48 5.75 -11.88
N GLN A 67 -18.65 6.23 -12.82
CA GLN A 67 -19.10 6.47 -14.20
C GLN A 67 -19.48 5.16 -14.90
N ILE A 68 -18.66 4.12 -14.76
CA ILE A 68 -18.95 2.79 -15.32
C ILE A 68 -20.25 2.26 -14.73
N LYS A 69 -20.42 2.37 -13.40
CA LYS A 69 -21.64 1.91 -12.73
C LYS A 69 -22.88 2.67 -13.19
N LYS A 70 -22.81 4.00 -13.33
CA LYS A 70 -23.92 4.81 -13.86
C LYS A 70 -24.30 4.41 -15.28
N GLU A 71 -23.33 4.15 -16.14
CA GLU A 71 -23.58 3.66 -17.50
C GLU A 71 -24.20 2.26 -17.49
N GLN A 72 -23.72 1.37 -16.62
CA GLN A 72 -24.32 0.04 -16.42
C GLN A 72 -25.76 0.12 -15.96
N ASP A 73 -26.03 0.94 -14.97
CA ASP A 73 -27.39 1.13 -14.43
C ASP A 73 -28.32 1.72 -15.49
N SER A 74 -27.86 2.69 -16.29
CA SER A 74 -28.62 3.28 -17.40
C SER A 74 -28.98 2.25 -18.47
N ILE A 75 -28.03 1.41 -18.87
CA ILE A 75 -28.26 0.33 -19.84
C ILE A 75 -29.24 -0.71 -19.26
N LEU A 76 -29.11 -1.04 -17.99
CA LEU A 76 -29.98 -2.01 -17.34
C LEU A 76 -31.40 -1.50 -17.15
N GLN A 77 -31.60 -0.20 -16.94
CA GLN A 77 -32.94 0.41 -16.89
C GLN A 77 -33.67 0.35 -18.25
N GLN A 78 -32.94 0.42 -19.35
CA GLN A 78 -33.51 0.34 -20.70
C GLN A 78 -33.58 -1.10 -21.23
N PHE A 79 -33.09 -2.07 -20.47
CA PHE A 79 -33.02 -3.45 -20.91
C PHE A 79 -34.38 -4.13 -20.89
N GLN A 80 -34.77 -4.73 -22.03
CA GLN A 80 -36.01 -5.47 -22.19
C GLN A 80 -35.73 -6.98 -22.14
N PRO A 81 -36.37 -7.75 -21.23
CA PRO A 81 -36.19 -9.20 -21.15
C PRO A 81 -36.81 -9.91 -22.36
N PHE A 82 -36.28 -11.09 -22.69
CA PHE A 82 -36.70 -11.87 -23.85
C PHE A 82 -37.64 -12.98 -23.44
N TYR A 83 -38.70 -13.16 -24.23
CA TYR A 83 -39.70 -14.23 -24.11
C TYR A 83 -39.83 -14.96 -25.45
N VAL A 84 -40.09 -16.25 -25.41
CA VAL A 84 -40.34 -17.08 -26.60
C VAL A 84 -41.81 -17.39 -26.70
N GLU A 85 -42.40 -17.07 -27.84
CA GLU A 85 -43.79 -17.39 -28.16
C GLU A 85 -43.90 -18.81 -28.75
N ASN A 86 -44.80 -19.61 -28.21
CA ASN A 86 -45.21 -20.89 -28.78
C ASN A 86 -46.64 -20.81 -29.32
N ALA A 87 -46.76 -20.41 -30.57
CA ALA A 87 -48.06 -20.26 -31.23
C ALA A 87 -48.89 -21.57 -31.38
N SER A 88 -48.24 -22.74 -31.21
CA SER A 88 -48.93 -24.03 -31.29
C SER A 88 -49.79 -24.31 -30.07
N ILE A 89 -49.45 -23.78 -28.90
CA ILE A 89 -50.16 -24.00 -27.63
C ILE A 89 -51.59 -23.45 -27.72
N GLY A 90 -51.78 -22.24 -28.22
CA GLY A 90 -53.11 -21.65 -28.38
C GLY A 90 -54.01 -22.49 -29.26
N LYS A 91 -53.50 -22.94 -30.42
CA LYS A 91 -54.24 -23.82 -31.34
C LYS A 91 -54.61 -25.15 -30.68
N GLN A 92 -53.67 -25.77 -29.95
CA GLN A 92 -53.94 -27.03 -29.25
C GLN A 92 -55.00 -26.88 -28.14
N GLN A 93 -54.94 -25.82 -27.36
CA GLN A 93 -55.93 -25.62 -26.28
C GLN A 93 -57.30 -25.28 -26.81
N ILE A 94 -57.39 -24.51 -27.90
CA ILE A 94 -58.69 -24.24 -28.59
C ILE A 94 -59.23 -25.54 -29.16
N ALA A 95 -58.43 -26.41 -29.78
CA ALA A 95 -58.87 -27.71 -30.28
C ALA A 95 -59.35 -28.64 -29.15
N LYS A 96 -58.65 -28.66 -28.01
CA LYS A 96 -59.07 -29.42 -26.82
C LYS A 96 -60.43 -28.89 -26.31
N PHE A 97 -60.65 -27.59 -26.24
CA PHE A 97 -61.95 -27.03 -25.85
C PHE A 97 -63.05 -27.40 -26.85
N GLN A 98 -62.78 -27.37 -28.15
CA GLN A 98 -63.70 -27.79 -29.19
C GLN A 98 -64.08 -29.28 -29.07
N GLN A 99 -63.10 -30.14 -28.72
CA GLN A 99 -63.34 -31.57 -28.51
C GLN A 99 -64.17 -31.80 -27.24
N ALA A 100 -63.84 -31.13 -26.15
CA ALA A 100 -64.60 -31.18 -24.90
C ALA A 100 -66.04 -30.70 -25.08
N TYR A 101 -66.28 -29.65 -25.90
CA TYR A 101 -67.62 -29.21 -26.26
C TYR A 101 -68.43 -30.29 -26.97
N LYS A 102 -67.83 -30.98 -27.93
CA LYS A 102 -68.49 -32.06 -28.67
C LYS A 102 -68.86 -33.26 -27.77
N ASN A 103 -68.02 -33.59 -26.79
CA ASN A 103 -68.14 -34.79 -25.97
C ASN A 103 -69.06 -34.56 -24.75
N ASP A 104 -68.87 -33.44 -23.99
CA ASP A 104 -69.44 -33.34 -22.66
C ASP A 104 -70.18 -32.02 -22.40
N LEU A 105 -69.88 -30.95 -23.15
CA LEU A 105 -70.36 -29.60 -22.82
C LEU A 105 -71.56 -29.15 -23.72
N LYS A 106 -71.86 -29.90 -24.77
CA LYS A 106 -72.91 -29.50 -25.76
C LYS A 106 -74.28 -29.30 -25.15
N ASP A 107 -74.60 -30.09 -24.15
CA ASP A 107 -75.93 -30.02 -23.47
C ASP A 107 -75.97 -28.96 -22.33
N ARG A 108 -74.74 -28.49 -21.91
CA ARG A 108 -74.60 -27.54 -20.79
C ARG A 108 -74.24 -26.16 -21.22
N LEU A 109 -73.62 -25.97 -22.39
CA LEU A 109 -73.14 -24.69 -22.87
C LEU A 109 -73.85 -24.34 -24.19
N PRO A 110 -74.68 -23.27 -24.22
CA PRO A 110 -75.30 -22.79 -25.44
C PRO A 110 -74.29 -22.47 -26.56
N HIS A 111 -74.73 -22.68 -27.83
CA HIS A 111 -73.81 -22.54 -28.99
C HIS A 111 -73.22 -21.14 -29.17
N HIS A 112 -74.02 -20.09 -28.76
CA HIS A 112 -73.49 -18.72 -28.81
C HIS A 112 -72.37 -18.47 -27.80
N LEU A 113 -72.40 -19.07 -26.59
CA LEU A 113 -71.36 -18.99 -25.59
C LEU A 113 -70.12 -19.82 -26.01
N TYR A 114 -70.31 -20.97 -26.69
CA TYR A 114 -69.22 -21.72 -27.30
C TYR A 114 -68.45 -20.88 -28.32
N ASN A 115 -69.15 -20.21 -29.28
CA ASN A 115 -68.52 -19.36 -30.27
C ASN A 115 -67.80 -18.17 -29.62
N TYR A 116 -68.43 -17.55 -28.64
CA TYR A 116 -67.81 -16.50 -27.84
C TYR A 116 -66.51 -16.96 -27.19
N THR A 117 -66.55 -18.12 -26.53
CA THR A 117 -65.38 -18.66 -25.82
C THR A 117 -64.23 -18.96 -26.75
N ILE A 118 -64.49 -19.55 -27.94
CA ILE A 118 -63.43 -19.78 -28.95
C ILE A 118 -62.82 -18.46 -29.39
N THR A 119 -63.62 -17.47 -29.69
CA THR A 119 -63.14 -16.16 -30.13
C THR A 119 -62.36 -15.47 -29.02
N ALA A 120 -62.84 -15.57 -27.78
CA ALA A 120 -62.15 -15.01 -26.61
C ALA A 120 -60.81 -15.71 -26.35
N LEU A 121 -60.74 -17.03 -26.42
CA LEU A 121 -59.49 -17.79 -26.29
C LEU A 121 -58.50 -17.42 -27.41
N ASP A 122 -58.94 -17.33 -28.67
CA ASP A 122 -58.09 -16.95 -29.78
C ASP A 122 -57.50 -15.53 -29.59
N ASN A 123 -58.34 -14.59 -29.15
CA ASN A 123 -57.88 -13.23 -28.85
C ASN A 123 -56.88 -13.16 -27.70
N ILE A 124 -57.10 -13.92 -26.64
CA ILE A 124 -56.19 -13.98 -25.47
C ILE A 124 -54.87 -14.63 -25.85
N TYR A 125 -54.87 -15.71 -26.61
CA TYR A 125 -53.65 -16.33 -27.10
C TYR A 125 -52.85 -15.45 -28.05
N LYS A 126 -53.51 -14.58 -28.83
CA LYS A 126 -52.87 -13.54 -29.62
C LYS A 126 -52.26 -12.44 -28.76
N GLN A 127 -52.88 -12.10 -27.61
CA GLN A 127 -52.35 -11.17 -26.63
C GLN A 127 -51.18 -11.76 -25.84
N GLY A 128 -51.12 -13.08 -25.69
CA GLY A 128 -50.10 -13.82 -24.97
C GLY A 128 -50.38 -14.03 -23.48
N ILE A 129 -50.19 -15.27 -23.09
CA ILE A 129 -50.35 -15.72 -21.70
C ILE A 129 -48.98 -16.07 -21.14
N ILE A 130 -48.57 -15.42 -20.06
CA ILE A 130 -47.33 -15.71 -19.28
C ILE A 130 -47.72 -16.25 -17.92
N SER A 131 -46.75 -16.86 -17.21
CA SER A 131 -46.97 -17.34 -15.85
C SER A 131 -47.37 -16.21 -14.89
N SER A 132 -48.23 -16.52 -13.91
CA SER A 132 -48.64 -15.52 -12.91
C SER A 132 -47.43 -14.94 -12.16
N GLY A 133 -46.39 -15.78 -11.84
CA GLY A 133 -45.18 -15.34 -11.17
C GLY A 133 -44.35 -14.36 -12.01
N GLU A 134 -44.18 -14.63 -13.33
CA GLU A 134 -43.50 -13.71 -14.23
C GLU A 134 -44.29 -12.42 -14.47
N TYR A 135 -45.63 -12.52 -14.57
CA TYR A 135 -46.49 -11.34 -14.69
C TYR A 135 -46.35 -10.41 -13.49
N ASP A 136 -46.40 -10.96 -12.27
CA ASP A 136 -46.25 -10.20 -11.03
C ASP A 136 -44.85 -9.58 -10.92
N LYS A 137 -43.82 -10.30 -11.40
CA LYS A 137 -42.45 -9.81 -11.41
C LYS A 137 -42.28 -8.62 -12.36
N LEU A 138 -42.76 -8.70 -13.58
CA LEU A 138 -42.73 -7.59 -14.55
C LEU A 138 -43.46 -6.34 -14.01
N GLN A 139 -44.58 -6.53 -13.30
CA GLN A 139 -45.30 -5.44 -12.67
C GLN A 139 -44.52 -4.80 -11.51
N LYS A 140 -43.88 -5.60 -10.65
CA LYS A 140 -43.06 -5.11 -9.52
C LYS A 140 -41.82 -4.38 -9.99
N GLU A 141 -41.18 -4.87 -11.06
CA GLU A 141 -40.00 -4.26 -11.62
C GLU A 141 -40.29 -3.08 -12.55
N HIS A 142 -41.59 -2.70 -12.73
CA HIS A 142 -42.05 -1.62 -13.61
C HIS A 142 -41.56 -1.73 -15.03
N ILE A 143 -41.45 -2.97 -15.56
CA ILE A 143 -41.02 -3.22 -16.95
C ILE A 143 -42.25 -2.99 -17.86
N GLU A 144 -42.17 -1.96 -18.68
CA GLU A 144 -43.25 -1.60 -19.61
C GLU A 144 -43.20 -2.43 -20.90
N ASN A 145 -42.02 -2.76 -21.40
CA ASN A 145 -41.82 -3.44 -22.66
C ASN A 145 -40.93 -4.68 -22.51
N ILE A 146 -41.30 -5.74 -23.22
CA ILE A 146 -40.51 -6.98 -23.35
C ILE A 146 -40.19 -7.25 -24.84
N ARG A 147 -39.27 -8.17 -25.09
CA ARG A 147 -39.00 -8.64 -26.45
C ARG A 147 -39.48 -10.07 -26.63
N ILE A 148 -40.35 -10.27 -27.63
CA ILE A 148 -40.84 -11.61 -27.98
C ILE A 148 -40.06 -12.14 -29.17
N LEU A 149 -39.48 -13.33 -28.99
CA LEU A 149 -38.79 -14.08 -30.05
C LEU A 149 -39.78 -15.01 -30.74
N ASN A 150 -40.01 -14.76 -32.01
CA ASN A 150 -40.79 -15.63 -32.88
C ASN A 150 -39.95 -15.90 -34.17
N ASN A 151 -39.60 -17.14 -34.41
CA ASN A 151 -38.75 -17.56 -35.57
C ASN A 151 -37.45 -16.72 -35.71
N ASN A 152 -36.72 -16.49 -34.61
CA ASN A 152 -35.50 -15.69 -34.53
C ASN A 152 -35.67 -14.18 -34.82
N ILE A 153 -36.89 -13.69 -34.90
CA ILE A 153 -37.19 -12.25 -35.03
C ILE A 153 -37.66 -11.75 -33.66
N ALA A 154 -36.94 -10.77 -33.12
CA ALA A 154 -37.33 -10.12 -31.88
C ALA A 154 -38.29 -8.95 -32.18
N ARG A 155 -39.47 -8.92 -31.59
CA ARG A 155 -40.39 -7.82 -31.67
C ARG A 155 -40.62 -7.24 -30.27
N GLU A 156 -40.71 -5.92 -30.17
CA GLU A 156 -41.11 -5.24 -28.94
C GLU A 156 -42.59 -5.44 -28.66
N TYR A 157 -42.91 -5.70 -27.40
CA TYR A 157 -44.27 -5.98 -26.97
C TYR A 157 -44.56 -5.34 -25.61
N GLN A 158 -45.70 -4.69 -25.48
CA GLN A 158 -46.09 -4.02 -24.25
C GLN A 158 -46.62 -5.00 -23.21
N VAL A 159 -46.10 -4.94 -21.99
CA VAL A 159 -46.51 -5.79 -20.88
C VAL A 159 -48.00 -5.60 -20.52
N SER A 160 -48.55 -4.42 -20.78
CA SER A 160 -49.98 -4.13 -20.58
C SER A 160 -50.94 -5.02 -21.41
N GLN A 161 -50.47 -5.52 -22.54
CA GLN A 161 -51.24 -6.42 -23.43
C GLN A 161 -51.21 -7.87 -22.96
N LEU A 162 -50.17 -8.27 -22.19
CA LEU A 162 -50.03 -9.64 -21.68
C LEU A 162 -51.07 -9.96 -20.63
N ARG A 163 -51.37 -11.24 -20.50
CA ARG A 163 -52.27 -11.76 -19.47
C ARG A 163 -51.60 -12.88 -18.68
N SER A 164 -51.92 -12.97 -17.41
CA SER A 164 -51.71 -14.22 -16.66
C SER A 164 -52.93 -15.14 -16.87
N PRO A 165 -52.83 -16.46 -16.60
CA PRO A 165 -54.01 -17.33 -16.66
C PRO A 165 -55.18 -16.82 -15.86
N ARG A 166 -54.92 -16.19 -14.71
CA ARG A 166 -55.94 -15.58 -13.85
C ARG A 166 -56.59 -14.35 -14.49
N THR A 167 -55.80 -13.40 -14.97
CA THR A 167 -56.31 -12.17 -15.57
C THR A 167 -57.00 -12.47 -16.92
N ALA A 168 -56.54 -13.47 -17.66
CA ALA A 168 -57.17 -13.96 -18.86
C ALA A 168 -58.56 -14.54 -18.56
N TYR A 169 -58.67 -15.37 -17.53
CA TYR A 169 -59.95 -15.89 -17.07
C TYR A 169 -60.92 -14.78 -16.64
N GLU A 170 -60.43 -13.85 -15.80
CA GLU A 170 -61.22 -12.71 -15.36
C GLU A 170 -61.70 -11.84 -16.56
N GLN A 171 -60.88 -11.65 -17.58
CA GLN A 171 -61.21 -10.92 -18.79
C GLN A 171 -62.33 -11.60 -19.57
N ILE A 172 -62.24 -12.94 -19.77
CA ILE A 172 -63.28 -13.70 -20.48
C ILE A 172 -64.62 -13.60 -19.77
N ILE A 173 -64.63 -13.80 -18.45
CA ILE A 173 -65.88 -13.80 -17.66
C ILE A 173 -66.48 -12.37 -17.57
N ASN A 174 -65.65 -11.36 -17.29
CA ASN A 174 -66.11 -9.99 -17.07
C ASN A 174 -66.59 -9.30 -18.35
N SER A 175 -66.20 -9.81 -19.52
CA SER A 175 -66.66 -9.27 -20.82
C SER A 175 -68.07 -9.74 -21.21
N LEU A 176 -68.67 -10.63 -20.43
CA LEU A 176 -70.07 -11.06 -20.64
C LEU A 176 -71.03 -10.11 -19.95
N PRO A 177 -72.19 -9.77 -20.62
CA PRO A 177 -73.11 -8.78 -20.11
C PRO A 177 -74.03 -9.32 -19.00
N ASP A 178 -74.36 -10.62 -19.00
CA ASP A 178 -75.36 -11.23 -18.07
C ASP A 178 -74.69 -12.22 -17.10
N GLU A 179 -75.15 -12.23 -15.86
CA GLU A 179 -74.59 -13.07 -14.81
C GLU A 179 -74.89 -14.56 -15.04
N ALA A 180 -75.99 -14.91 -15.64
CA ALA A 180 -76.37 -16.28 -16.00
C ALA A 180 -75.39 -16.90 -16.99
N SER A 181 -74.88 -16.16 -17.97
CA SER A 181 -73.87 -16.59 -18.92
C SER A 181 -72.51 -16.73 -18.24
N LYS A 182 -72.14 -15.88 -17.27
CA LYS A 182 -70.94 -16.00 -16.46
C LYS A 182 -70.95 -17.29 -15.62
N ASP A 183 -72.07 -17.60 -14.95
CA ASP A 183 -72.19 -18.80 -14.14
C ASP A 183 -72.03 -20.08 -14.98
N LEU A 184 -72.64 -20.11 -16.17
CA LEU A 184 -72.52 -21.21 -17.08
C LEU A 184 -71.06 -21.43 -17.49
N LEU A 185 -70.29 -20.37 -17.82
CA LEU A 185 -68.87 -20.48 -18.18
C LEU A 185 -67.99 -20.86 -16.98
N ARG A 186 -68.34 -20.46 -15.74
CA ARG A 186 -67.63 -20.89 -14.51
C ARG A 186 -67.69 -22.41 -14.34
N THR A 187 -68.80 -23.05 -14.72
CA THR A 187 -68.96 -24.52 -14.65
C THR A 187 -68.12 -25.28 -15.68
N CYS A 188 -67.63 -24.63 -16.75
CA CYS A 188 -66.88 -25.25 -17.83
C CYS A 188 -65.35 -25.39 -17.57
N ASN A 189 -64.86 -25.08 -16.36
CA ASN A 189 -63.43 -25.21 -15.98
C ASN A 189 -62.47 -24.55 -17.00
N LEU A 190 -62.75 -23.34 -17.47
CA LEU A 190 -61.97 -22.63 -18.48
C LEU A 190 -60.51 -22.47 -18.12
N ASN A 191 -60.18 -22.47 -16.86
CA ASN A 191 -58.78 -22.40 -16.39
C ASN A 191 -57.90 -23.51 -16.96
N THR A 192 -58.47 -24.69 -17.28
CA THR A 192 -57.72 -25.83 -17.87
C THR A 192 -57.21 -25.51 -19.28
N TYR A 193 -57.87 -24.59 -19.99
CA TYR A 193 -57.53 -24.23 -21.36
C TYR A 193 -56.74 -22.94 -21.45
N LEU A 194 -56.44 -22.27 -20.31
CA LEU A 194 -55.63 -21.05 -20.24
C LEU A 194 -54.22 -21.38 -19.80
N VAL A 195 -53.44 -21.88 -20.74
CA VAL A 195 -52.05 -22.32 -20.51
C VAL A 195 -51.10 -21.28 -21.10
N GLU A 196 -49.95 -21.10 -20.46
CA GLU A 196 -48.88 -20.20 -20.91
C GLU A 196 -48.43 -20.53 -22.32
N ASN A 197 -48.47 -19.54 -23.22
CA ASN A 197 -47.94 -19.66 -24.58
C ASN A 197 -46.69 -18.79 -24.82
N MET A 198 -46.33 -17.99 -23.80
CA MET A 198 -45.10 -17.20 -23.78
C MET A 198 -44.28 -17.55 -22.56
N VAL A 199 -43.02 -17.95 -22.79
CA VAL A 199 -42.09 -18.41 -21.73
C VAL A 199 -40.89 -17.52 -21.69
N PHE A 200 -40.44 -17.15 -20.49
CA PHE A 200 -39.22 -16.36 -20.28
C PHE A 200 -37.99 -17.10 -20.77
N ASP A 201 -37.22 -16.47 -21.71
CA ASP A 201 -35.96 -17.00 -22.18
C ASP A 201 -34.78 -16.47 -21.33
N SER A 202 -34.50 -17.19 -20.26
CA SER A 202 -33.39 -16.88 -19.36
C SER A 202 -32.04 -16.89 -20.05
N THR A 203 -31.84 -17.76 -21.04
CA THR A 203 -30.54 -17.96 -21.72
C THR A 203 -30.22 -16.75 -22.61
N THR A 204 -31.14 -16.38 -23.49
CA THR A 204 -30.99 -15.23 -24.38
C THR A 204 -30.95 -13.91 -23.59
N THR A 205 -31.81 -13.77 -22.58
CA THR A 205 -31.83 -12.59 -21.70
C THR A 205 -30.48 -12.38 -21.02
N LYS A 206 -29.92 -13.40 -20.38
CA LYS A 206 -28.59 -13.32 -19.76
C LYS A 206 -27.47 -13.04 -20.74
N LYS A 207 -27.49 -13.69 -21.89
CA LYS A 207 -26.47 -13.50 -22.94
C LYS A 207 -26.47 -12.07 -23.47
N ILE A 208 -27.61 -11.56 -23.86
CA ILE A 208 -27.73 -10.18 -24.41
C ILE A 208 -27.40 -9.13 -23.33
N ARG A 209 -27.86 -9.33 -22.10
CA ARG A 209 -27.50 -8.47 -20.97
C ARG A 209 -25.98 -8.41 -20.77
N TYR A 210 -25.32 -9.55 -20.79
CA TYR A 210 -23.86 -9.64 -20.65
C TYR A 210 -23.14 -8.94 -21.82
N GLU A 211 -23.57 -9.18 -23.06
CA GLU A 211 -23.01 -8.52 -24.24
C GLU A 211 -23.16 -7.00 -24.21
N LEU A 212 -24.32 -6.49 -23.76
CA LEU A 212 -24.56 -5.04 -23.61
C LEU A 212 -23.62 -4.43 -22.55
N LEU A 213 -23.44 -5.10 -21.42
CA LEU A 213 -22.51 -4.64 -20.38
C LEU A 213 -21.06 -4.67 -20.83
N GLN A 214 -20.67 -5.65 -21.66
CA GLN A 214 -19.31 -5.71 -22.22
C GLN A 214 -19.01 -4.63 -23.28
N ARG A 215 -20.02 -4.05 -23.90
CA ARG A 215 -19.85 -2.96 -24.87
C ARG A 215 -19.51 -1.62 -24.22
N ILE A 216 -19.63 -1.51 -22.89
CA ILE A 216 -19.25 -0.31 -22.16
C ILE A 216 -17.73 -0.13 -22.28
N SER A 217 -17.31 0.95 -22.94
CA SER A 217 -15.89 1.29 -23.02
C SER A 217 -15.34 1.64 -21.64
N ALA A 218 -14.22 1.05 -21.28
CA ALA A 218 -13.49 1.39 -20.05
C ALA A 218 -12.83 2.78 -20.13
N SER A 219 -12.76 3.39 -21.33
CA SER A 219 -12.16 4.72 -21.57
C SER A 219 -13.21 5.71 -22.08
N SER A 220 -13.04 6.98 -21.71
CA SER A 220 -13.86 8.10 -22.16
C SER A 220 -13.22 8.91 -23.30
N GLY A 221 -11.94 8.68 -23.57
CA GLY A 221 -11.19 9.39 -24.61
C GLY A 221 -9.73 8.95 -24.63
N ILE A 222 -8.92 9.63 -25.44
CA ILE A 222 -7.48 9.41 -25.58
C ILE A 222 -6.79 10.78 -25.49
N VAL A 223 -5.72 10.87 -24.70
CA VAL A 223 -4.79 12.01 -24.68
C VAL A 223 -3.66 11.69 -25.64
N GLN A 224 -3.35 12.61 -26.55
CA GLN A 224 -2.29 12.43 -27.56
C GLN A 224 -0.92 12.85 -27.04
N ALA A 225 0.14 12.25 -27.58
CA ALA A 225 1.51 12.65 -27.27
C ALA A 225 1.74 14.13 -27.61
N GLY A 226 2.36 14.88 -26.69
CA GLY A 226 2.56 16.32 -26.82
C GLY A 226 1.39 17.18 -26.31
N GLU A 227 0.22 16.61 -26.04
CA GLU A 227 -0.91 17.34 -25.48
C GLU A 227 -0.61 17.84 -24.07
N ARG A 228 -0.98 19.11 -23.81
CA ARG A 228 -0.85 19.73 -22.50
C ARG A 228 -1.90 19.16 -21.55
N ILE A 229 -1.47 18.66 -20.38
CA ILE A 229 -2.36 18.11 -19.36
C ILE A 229 -2.66 19.17 -18.30
N ILE A 230 -1.63 19.77 -17.68
CA ILE A 230 -1.76 20.75 -16.61
C ILE A 230 -0.47 21.57 -16.46
N ASP A 231 -0.58 22.82 -16.02
CA ASP A 231 0.56 23.69 -15.74
C ASP A 231 0.60 24.12 -14.26
N ARG A 232 1.73 24.68 -13.87
CA ARG A 232 1.99 25.10 -12.49
C ARG A 232 0.96 26.14 -12.02
N GLY A 233 0.36 25.87 -10.85
CA GLY A 233 -0.65 26.73 -10.26
C GLY A 233 -2.08 26.47 -10.71
N GLU A 234 -2.31 25.70 -11.78
CA GLU A 234 -3.66 25.31 -12.19
C GLU A 234 -4.29 24.36 -11.18
N ILE A 235 -5.58 24.53 -10.92
CA ILE A 235 -6.33 23.65 -10.02
C ILE A 235 -6.61 22.33 -10.73
N VAL A 236 -6.31 21.21 -10.07
CA VAL A 236 -6.62 19.88 -10.57
C VAL A 236 -8.14 19.68 -10.58
N SER A 237 -8.78 19.91 -11.74
CA SER A 237 -10.21 19.67 -11.92
C SER A 237 -10.52 18.15 -11.85
N PRO A 238 -11.80 17.72 -11.66
CA PRO A 238 -12.18 16.31 -11.72
C PRO A 238 -11.76 15.62 -13.02
N HIS A 239 -11.88 16.30 -14.15
CA HIS A 239 -11.44 15.80 -15.45
C HIS A 239 -9.92 15.67 -15.54
N THR A 240 -9.18 16.69 -15.12
CA THR A 240 -7.71 16.66 -15.07
C THR A 240 -7.20 15.59 -14.09
N TYR A 241 -7.89 15.42 -12.96
CA TYR A 241 -7.59 14.34 -12.02
C TYR A 241 -7.71 12.96 -12.68
N GLN A 242 -8.77 12.74 -13.43
CA GLN A 242 -9.00 11.49 -14.17
C GLN A 242 -7.93 11.24 -15.23
N ILE A 243 -7.49 12.28 -15.96
CA ILE A 243 -6.37 12.20 -16.92
C ILE A 243 -5.08 11.83 -16.18
N LEU A 244 -4.74 12.51 -15.09
CA LEU A 244 -3.54 12.24 -14.29
C LEU A 244 -3.54 10.83 -13.71
N LYS A 245 -4.70 10.35 -13.23
CA LYS A 245 -4.86 9.00 -12.71
C LYS A 245 -4.72 7.93 -13.79
N SER A 246 -5.20 8.24 -14.99
CA SER A 246 -5.03 7.38 -16.17
C SER A 246 -3.57 7.33 -16.62
N LEU A 247 -2.89 8.47 -16.65
CA LEU A 247 -1.46 8.58 -16.95
C LEU A 247 -0.63 7.79 -15.91
N GLU A 248 -0.94 7.91 -14.62
CA GLU A 248 -0.32 7.12 -13.55
C GLU A 248 -0.46 5.62 -13.84
N THR A 249 -1.70 5.16 -14.10
CA THR A 249 -2.00 3.75 -14.34
C THR A 249 -1.28 3.19 -15.56
N VAL A 250 -1.28 3.95 -16.67
CA VAL A 250 -0.62 3.52 -17.92
C VAL A 250 0.89 3.58 -17.80
N THR A 251 1.44 4.59 -17.11
CA THR A 251 2.87 4.71 -16.87
C THR A 251 3.39 3.52 -16.04
N LEU A 252 2.67 3.17 -14.99
CA LEU A 252 3.01 2.00 -14.16
C LEU A 252 2.91 0.69 -14.96
N LYS A 253 1.90 0.54 -15.84
CA LYS A 253 1.75 -0.65 -16.70
C LYS A 253 2.79 -0.71 -17.83
N LYS A 254 3.12 0.40 -18.48
CA LYS A 254 4.13 0.43 -19.58
C LYS A 254 5.56 0.14 -19.09
N LYS A 255 5.89 0.49 -17.86
CA LYS A 255 7.22 0.26 -17.25
C LYS A 255 7.48 -1.21 -16.88
N ILE A 256 6.48 -2.07 -17.00
CA ILE A 256 6.63 -3.53 -16.85
C ILE A 256 7.39 -4.14 -18.07
N ASN A 257 7.60 -3.39 -19.16
CA ASN A 257 8.37 -3.86 -20.30
C ASN A 257 9.87 -4.02 -19.97
N MET A 258 10.42 -5.20 -20.21
CA MET A 258 11.72 -5.70 -19.75
C MET A 258 12.93 -4.80 -20.04
N ASP A 259 13.01 -4.15 -21.18
CA ASP A 259 14.20 -3.36 -21.61
C ASP A 259 14.53 -2.14 -20.72
N ARG A 260 13.48 -1.43 -20.24
CA ARG A 260 13.68 -0.29 -19.35
C ARG A 260 14.05 -0.68 -17.92
N ARG A 261 13.69 -1.89 -17.50
CA ARG A 261 13.98 -2.41 -16.16
C ARG A 261 15.48 -2.65 -15.98
N GLU A 262 16.16 -3.17 -17.01
CA GLU A 262 17.60 -3.44 -16.96
C GLU A 262 18.42 -2.14 -16.89
N THR A 263 18.10 -1.14 -17.69
CA THR A 263 18.80 0.15 -17.66
C THR A 263 18.61 0.89 -16.34
N THR A 264 17.44 0.83 -15.74
CA THR A 264 17.18 1.41 -14.40
C THR A 264 17.97 0.69 -13.32
N LEU A 265 18.02 -0.64 -13.35
CA LEU A 265 18.84 -1.44 -12.43
C LEU A 265 20.33 -1.12 -12.53
N ILE A 266 20.84 -0.96 -13.76
CA ILE A 266 22.24 -0.57 -13.99
C ILE A 266 22.50 0.82 -13.38
N GLY A 267 21.62 1.79 -13.62
CA GLY A 267 21.74 3.14 -13.05
C GLY A 267 21.72 3.13 -11.52
N GLN A 268 20.82 2.36 -10.91
CA GLN A 268 20.75 2.18 -9.45
C GLN A 268 22.03 1.54 -8.91
N ALA A 269 22.51 0.47 -9.55
CA ALA A 269 23.73 -0.21 -9.16
C ALA A 269 24.95 0.73 -9.23
N ILE A 270 25.06 1.56 -10.27
CA ILE A 270 26.15 2.54 -10.42
C ILE A 270 26.12 3.55 -9.26
N VAL A 271 24.97 4.14 -8.95
CA VAL A 271 24.85 5.14 -7.89
C VAL A 271 25.15 4.55 -6.51
N ILE A 272 24.59 3.38 -6.19
CA ILE A 272 24.83 2.70 -4.92
C ILE A 272 26.32 2.33 -4.80
N THR A 273 26.92 1.80 -5.88
CA THR A 273 28.36 1.47 -5.91
C THR A 273 29.22 2.71 -5.69
N CYS A 274 28.87 3.83 -6.30
CA CYS A 274 29.58 5.09 -6.13
C CYS A 274 29.56 5.56 -4.65
N LEU A 275 28.38 5.51 -3.98
CA LEU A 275 28.24 5.89 -2.58
C LEU A 275 29.05 4.97 -1.64
N PHE A 276 28.98 3.66 -1.85
CA PHE A 276 29.79 2.71 -1.07
C PHE A 276 31.29 2.85 -1.34
N THR A 277 31.69 3.12 -2.58
CA THR A 277 33.11 3.37 -2.94
C THR A 277 33.59 4.65 -2.25
N PHE A 278 32.79 5.71 -2.24
CA PHE A 278 33.12 6.95 -1.52
C PHE A 278 33.31 6.69 -0.02
N PHE A 279 32.43 5.90 0.59
CA PHE A 279 32.54 5.53 2.00
C PHE A 279 33.76 4.63 2.28
N TYR A 280 34.05 3.68 1.38
CA TYR A 280 35.26 2.86 1.46
C TYR A 280 36.52 3.72 1.45
N LEU A 281 36.61 4.66 0.51
CA LEU A 281 37.77 5.56 0.41
C LEU A 281 37.88 6.44 1.66
N PHE A 282 36.78 6.96 2.18
CA PHE A 282 36.78 7.71 3.43
C PHE A 282 37.39 6.89 4.59
N LEU A 283 36.92 5.65 4.78
CA LEU A 283 37.42 4.80 5.85
C LEU A 283 38.90 4.43 5.63
N ALA A 284 39.27 4.06 4.41
CA ALA A 284 40.65 3.66 4.08
C ALA A 284 41.68 4.79 4.26
N LEU A 285 41.33 6.01 3.82
CA LEU A 285 42.24 7.16 3.83
C LEU A 285 42.25 7.90 5.18
N PHE A 286 41.06 8.11 5.79
CA PHE A 286 40.94 8.96 6.96
C PHE A 286 40.72 8.21 8.27
N ARG A 287 40.26 6.95 8.20
CA ARG A 287 39.92 6.13 9.37
C ARG A 287 40.55 4.74 9.31
N SER A 288 41.84 4.68 8.99
CA SER A 288 42.57 3.43 8.77
C SER A 288 42.53 2.46 9.97
N ARG A 289 42.41 2.95 11.21
CA ARG A 289 42.25 2.09 12.40
C ARG A 289 40.91 1.34 12.39
N ILE A 290 39.80 2.04 12.15
CA ILE A 290 38.47 1.48 12.04
C ILE A 290 38.38 0.54 10.83
N PHE A 291 38.97 0.94 9.71
CA PHE A 291 39.00 0.16 8.48
C PHE A 291 39.74 -1.19 8.65
N LYS A 292 40.82 -1.23 9.43
CA LYS A 292 41.59 -2.46 9.71
C LYS A 292 40.95 -3.36 10.76
N ASP A 293 40.10 -2.80 11.63
CA ASP A 293 39.37 -3.58 12.62
C ASP A 293 38.10 -4.16 11.99
N ILE A 294 38.09 -5.49 11.80
CA ILE A 294 37.01 -6.23 11.17
C ILE A 294 35.70 -6.07 11.94
N ARG A 295 35.74 -5.94 13.28
CA ARG A 295 34.56 -5.79 14.11
C ARG A 295 33.88 -4.44 13.90
N SER A 296 34.69 -3.37 13.94
CA SER A 296 34.19 -2.00 13.69
C SER A 296 33.64 -1.83 12.28
N LEU A 297 34.31 -2.42 11.28
CA LEU A 297 33.88 -2.40 9.90
C LEU A 297 32.55 -3.18 9.71
N GLY A 298 32.49 -4.39 10.25
CA GLY A 298 31.27 -5.22 10.20
C GLY A 298 30.08 -4.55 10.88
N PHE A 299 30.30 -3.91 12.03
CA PHE A 299 29.30 -3.11 12.73
C PHE A 299 28.77 -1.96 11.86
N LEU A 300 29.67 -1.15 11.26
CA LEU A 300 29.28 -0.04 10.39
C LEU A 300 28.45 -0.52 9.19
N MET A 301 28.90 -1.56 8.50
CA MET A 301 28.19 -2.12 7.35
C MET A 301 26.81 -2.66 7.76
N LEU A 302 26.74 -3.38 8.89
CA LEU A 302 25.49 -3.89 9.44
C LEU A 302 24.51 -2.75 9.71
N MET A 303 24.94 -1.69 10.40
CA MET A 303 24.08 -0.57 10.74
C MET A 303 23.55 0.17 9.50
N ILE A 304 24.41 0.45 8.53
CA ILE A 304 24.01 1.09 7.26
C ILE A 304 22.97 0.22 6.53
N VAL A 305 23.24 -1.08 6.40
CA VAL A 305 22.34 -2.01 5.70
C VAL A 305 21.02 -2.14 6.44
N CYS A 306 21.01 -2.34 7.76
CA CYS A 306 19.78 -2.49 8.54
C CYS A 306 18.86 -1.26 8.43
N VAL A 307 19.41 -0.05 8.58
CA VAL A 307 18.62 1.19 8.47
C VAL A 307 18.12 1.39 7.04
N THR A 308 18.96 1.11 6.04
CA THR A 308 18.58 1.21 4.62
C THR A 308 17.46 0.22 4.27
N LEU A 309 17.58 -1.04 4.71
CA LEU A 309 16.55 -2.06 4.49
C LEU A 309 15.24 -1.71 5.20
N ALA A 310 15.31 -1.23 6.45
CA ALA A 310 14.12 -0.77 7.18
C ALA A 310 13.43 0.37 6.42
N ALA A 311 14.19 1.34 5.88
CA ALA A 311 13.66 2.42 5.07
C ALA A 311 12.99 1.90 3.78
N TYR A 312 13.62 0.97 3.07
CA TYR A 312 13.07 0.40 1.84
C TYR A 312 11.78 -0.40 2.11
N MET A 313 11.75 -1.20 3.18
CA MET A 313 10.55 -1.93 3.57
C MET A 313 9.39 -0.98 3.92
N MET A 314 9.67 0.08 4.68
CA MET A 314 8.65 1.07 5.06
C MET A 314 8.11 1.84 3.86
N THR A 315 8.90 2.08 2.82
CA THR A 315 8.40 2.72 1.59
C THR A 315 7.43 1.84 0.80
N GLN A 316 7.50 0.51 0.93
CA GLN A 316 6.59 -0.42 0.24
C GLN A 316 5.22 -0.52 0.90
N THR A 317 5.11 -0.29 2.21
CA THR A 317 3.88 -0.48 2.99
C THR A 317 2.83 0.63 2.84
N ARG A 318 2.85 1.49 1.83
CA ARG A 318 1.90 2.61 1.57
C ARG A 318 1.72 3.63 2.71
N LEU A 319 2.21 3.37 3.90
CA LEU A 319 2.33 4.37 4.94
C LEU A 319 3.40 5.36 4.48
N GLN A 320 3.28 6.64 4.76
CA GLN A 320 4.36 7.64 4.55
C GLN A 320 5.61 7.27 5.39
N GLY A 321 5.93 5.98 5.33
CA GLY A 321 6.62 5.21 6.33
C GLY A 321 8.11 5.45 6.42
N ILE A 322 8.74 6.09 5.41
CA ILE A 322 10.18 6.39 5.52
C ILE A 322 10.48 7.30 6.71
N TYR A 323 9.56 8.21 7.05
CA TYR A 323 9.69 9.11 8.21
C TYR A 323 9.43 8.42 9.56
N LEU A 324 8.97 7.16 9.57
CA LEU A 324 8.85 6.35 10.78
C LEU A 324 10.16 5.66 11.17
N VAL A 325 11.11 5.55 10.23
CA VAL A 325 12.41 4.92 10.50
C VAL A 325 13.28 5.85 11.35
N PRO A 326 13.80 5.39 12.50
CA PRO A 326 14.62 6.22 13.38
C PRO A 326 16.05 6.35 12.84
N PHE A 327 16.24 7.17 11.79
CA PHE A 327 17.56 7.39 11.17
C PHE A 327 18.61 7.89 12.15
N ALA A 328 18.20 8.69 13.15
CA ALA A 328 19.09 9.19 14.19
C ALA A 328 19.71 8.08 15.06
N MET A 329 19.13 6.87 15.05
CA MET A 329 19.66 5.72 15.79
C MET A 329 21.03 5.28 15.24
N LEU A 330 21.25 5.40 13.91
CA LEU A 330 22.53 5.04 13.29
C LEU A 330 23.68 5.95 13.78
N PRO A 331 23.63 7.28 13.61
CA PRO A 331 24.74 8.12 14.06
C PRO A 331 24.92 8.07 15.58
N LEU A 332 23.84 7.91 16.35
CA LEU A 332 23.87 7.76 17.79
C LEU A 332 24.67 6.52 18.22
N THR A 333 24.38 5.36 17.63
CA THR A 333 25.10 4.12 17.94
C THR A 333 26.54 4.15 17.48
N VAL A 334 26.80 4.75 16.30
CA VAL A 334 28.17 4.87 15.77
C VAL A 334 29.02 5.81 16.64
N VAL A 335 28.46 6.94 17.11
CA VAL A 335 29.20 7.87 17.97
C VAL A 335 29.53 7.26 19.32
N THR A 336 28.65 6.37 19.82
CA THR A 336 28.86 5.69 21.11
C THR A 336 30.09 4.75 21.10
N PHE A 337 30.34 4.07 19.96
CA PHE A 337 31.42 3.07 19.88
C PHE A 337 32.66 3.54 19.13
N LEU A 338 32.52 4.52 18.23
CA LEU A 338 33.59 4.97 17.36
C LEU A 338 33.83 6.47 17.56
N ASP A 339 33.52 7.28 16.54
CA ASP A 339 33.75 8.72 16.61
C ASP A 339 32.70 9.49 15.81
N SER A 340 32.52 10.79 16.16
CA SER A 340 31.51 11.69 15.56
C SER A 340 31.69 11.88 14.06
N ARG A 341 32.93 11.88 13.54
CA ARG A 341 33.17 12.06 12.10
C ARG A 341 32.74 10.82 11.32
N THR A 342 33.07 9.62 11.82
CA THR A 342 32.62 8.35 11.21
C THR A 342 31.10 8.23 11.28
N ALA A 343 30.48 8.64 12.38
CA ALA A 343 29.04 8.68 12.55
C ALA A 343 28.35 9.57 11.50
N LEU A 344 28.89 10.78 11.29
CA LEU A 344 28.37 11.74 10.30
C LEU A 344 28.45 11.16 8.88
N TYR A 345 29.61 10.61 8.48
CA TYR A 345 29.78 10.06 7.14
C TYR A 345 28.90 8.83 6.90
N ALA A 346 28.79 7.93 7.87
CA ALA A 346 27.92 6.77 7.78
C ALA A 346 26.44 7.20 7.66
N HIS A 347 26.03 8.22 8.43
CA HIS A 347 24.69 8.78 8.36
C HIS A 347 24.40 9.43 7.00
N LEU A 348 25.30 10.27 6.48
CA LEU A 348 25.16 10.91 5.18
C LEU A 348 25.00 9.89 4.05
N VAL A 349 25.85 8.86 4.03
CA VAL A 349 25.76 7.78 3.03
C VAL A 349 24.41 7.08 3.13
N THR A 350 23.96 6.75 4.34
CA THR A 350 22.66 6.09 4.55
C THR A 350 21.49 6.97 4.11
N VAL A 351 21.52 8.27 4.44
CA VAL A 351 20.50 9.23 4.02
C VAL A 351 20.44 9.35 2.50
N LEU A 352 21.60 9.45 1.82
CA LEU A 352 21.67 9.51 0.36
C LEU A 352 21.17 8.22 -0.30
N LEU A 353 21.50 7.04 0.24
CA LEU A 353 20.96 5.75 -0.24
C LEU A 353 19.44 5.70 -0.12
N CYS A 354 18.87 6.21 0.96
CA CYS A 354 17.43 6.18 1.21
C CYS A 354 16.67 7.31 0.50
N ALA A 355 17.33 8.42 0.14
CA ALA A 355 16.71 9.57 -0.51
C ALA A 355 16.07 9.20 -1.86
N PHE A 356 16.66 8.26 -2.62
CA PHE A 356 16.08 7.79 -3.88
C PHE A 356 14.75 7.03 -3.71
N ALA A 357 14.51 6.49 -2.52
CA ALA A 357 13.26 5.81 -2.17
C ALA A 357 12.23 6.74 -1.52
N ALA A 358 12.65 7.93 -1.09
CA ALA A 358 11.79 8.89 -0.44
C ALA A 358 10.82 9.58 -1.42
N PRO A 359 9.55 9.85 -1.03
CA PRO A 359 8.60 10.55 -1.88
C PRO A 359 9.02 12.00 -2.18
N PHE A 360 9.66 12.67 -1.22
CA PHE A 360 10.23 14.02 -1.34
C PHE A 360 11.71 14.00 -0.98
N PRO A 361 12.59 13.65 -1.94
CA PRO A 361 14.01 13.43 -1.66
C PRO A 361 14.73 14.62 -1.01
N LEU A 362 14.46 15.84 -1.48
CA LEU A 362 15.11 17.05 -0.98
C LEU A 362 14.69 17.38 0.47
N GLU A 363 13.38 17.31 0.76
CA GLU A 363 12.85 17.45 2.12
C GLU A 363 13.45 16.39 3.05
N PHE A 364 13.46 15.14 2.61
CA PHE A 364 14.00 14.03 3.37
C PHE A 364 15.49 14.24 3.71
N ILE A 365 16.33 14.58 2.73
CA ILE A 365 17.75 14.84 2.94
C ILE A 365 17.95 15.96 3.94
N PHE A 366 17.25 17.09 3.75
CA PHE A 366 17.36 18.27 4.62
C PHE A 366 17.02 17.92 6.07
N LEU A 367 15.87 17.29 6.30
CA LEU A 367 15.44 16.87 7.64
C LEU A 367 16.43 15.91 8.30
N GLN A 368 16.86 14.87 7.57
CA GLN A 368 17.73 13.84 8.13
C GLN A 368 19.14 14.36 8.45
N ILE A 369 19.68 15.26 7.66
CA ILE A 369 20.99 15.85 7.95
C ILE A 369 20.94 16.63 9.27
N ILE A 370 19.96 17.52 9.44
CA ILE A 370 19.82 18.34 10.67
C ILE A 370 19.64 17.45 11.89
N VAL A 371 18.78 16.46 11.77
CA VAL A 371 18.47 15.52 12.86
C VAL A 371 19.68 14.65 13.21
N GLY A 372 20.41 14.15 12.20
CA GLY A 372 21.62 13.38 12.42
C GLY A 372 22.73 14.17 13.11
N MET A 373 22.93 15.44 12.70
CA MET A 373 23.85 16.34 13.37
C MET A 373 23.44 16.61 14.83
N THR A 374 22.15 16.88 15.08
CA THR A 374 21.63 17.07 16.44
C THR A 374 21.83 15.83 17.31
N ALA A 375 21.64 14.62 16.75
CA ALA A 375 21.88 13.38 17.48
C ALA A 375 23.35 13.20 17.85
N ILE A 376 24.28 13.50 16.94
CA ILE A 376 25.73 13.42 17.16
C ILE A 376 26.16 14.43 18.24
N ASP A 377 25.74 15.68 18.13
CA ASP A 377 26.15 16.76 19.04
C ASP A 377 25.57 16.57 20.45
N SER A 378 24.34 16.04 20.55
CA SER A 378 23.70 15.81 21.83
C SER A 378 24.34 14.67 22.64
N LEU A 379 25.13 13.80 22.01
CA LEU A 379 25.70 12.57 22.58
C LEU A 379 27.20 12.43 22.33
N SER A 380 27.95 13.55 22.30
CA SER A 380 29.42 13.50 22.16
C SER A 380 30.10 12.60 23.19
N GLU A 381 29.51 12.44 24.39
CA GLU A 381 29.93 11.47 25.41
C GLU A 381 28.70 10.87 26.12
N LEU A 382 28.31 9.66 25.76
CA LEU A 382 27.23 8.94 26.45
C LEU A 382 27.78 8.35 27.75
N VAL A 383 27.47 8.99 28.88
CA VAL A 383 27.89 8.56 30.22
C VAL A 383 26.69 8.15 31.07
N LYS A 384 25.52 8.76 30.87
CA LYS A 384 24.32 8.55 31.67
C LYS A 384 23.11 8.21 30.80
N ARG A 385 22.25 7.30 31.28
CA ARG A 385 20.99 6.91 30.61
C ARG A 385 20.06 8.11 30.34
N SER A 386 20.05 9.13 31.21
CA SER A 386 19.25 10.35 31.07
C SER A 386 19.63 11.19 29.83
N GLN A 387 20.86 11.05 29.32
CA GLN A 387 21.29 11.75 28.11
C GLN A 387 20.56 11.26 26.86
N LEU A 388 20.14 9.98 26.80
CA LEU A 388 19.32 9.47 25.70
C LEU A 388 17.94 10.11 25.66
N VAL A 389 17.31 10.35 26.82
CA VAL A 389 16.01 11.03 26.88
C VAL A 389 16.15 12.48 26.39
N ARG A 390 17.21 13.18 26.83
CA ARG A 390 17.52 14.52 26.35
C ARG A 390 17.75 14.53 24.84
N CYS A 391 18.52 13.58 24.31
CA CYS A 391 18.76 13.43 22.87
C CYS A 391 17.44 13.19 22.11
N ALA A 392 16.58 12.30 22.57
CA ALA A 392 15.28 12.03 21.95
C ALA A 392 14.41 13.30 21.85
N ILE A 393 14.37 14.10 22.92
CA ILE A 393 13.64 15.38 22.94
C ILE A 393 14.24 16.36 21.93
N LEU A 394 15.58 16.52 21.92
CA LEU A 394 16.26 17.43 21.00
C LEU A 394 16.06 17.00 19.54
N VAL A 395 16.13 15.72 19.24
CA VAL A 395 15.87 15.15 17.90
C VAL A 395 14.43 15.41 17.48
N PHE A 396 13.44 15.22 18.38
CA PHE A 396 12.05 15.55 18.09
C PHE A 396 11.85 17.03 17.77
N ILE A 397 12.45 17.94 18.58
CA ILE A 397 12.38 19.39 18.35
C ILE A 397 13.07 19.74 17.01
N ALA A 398 14.23 19.13 16.71
CA ALA A 398 14.94 19.36 15.46
C ALA A 398 14.09 18.95 14.24
N TYR A 399 13.42 17.80 14.29
CA TYR A 399 12.46 17.41 13.25
C TYR A 399 11.35 18.43 13.09
N CYS A 400 10.69 18.83 14.18
CA CYS A 400 9.56 19.75 14.12
C CYS A 400 9.96 21.12 13.54
N VAL A 401 11.05 21.70 14.04
CA VAL A 401 11.55 23.01 13.59
C VAL A 401 11.98 22.95 12.12
N SER A 402 12.75 21.94 11.74
CA SER A 402 13.23 21.75 10.36
C SER A 402 12.08 21.54 9.38
N TYR A 403 11.07 20.72 9.75
CA TYR A 403 9.90 20.48 8.91
C TYR A 403 9.05 21.72 8.72
N VAL A 404 8.76 22.46 9.81
CA VAL A 404 8.03 23.73 9.73
C VAL A 404 8.79 24.73 8.87
N GLY A 405 10.10 24.92 9.12
CA GLY A 405 10.94 25.83 8.33
C GLY A 405 10.96 25.47 6.85
N TYR A 406 11.16 24.19 6.51
CA TYR A 406 11.16 23.72 5.14
C TYR A 406 9.80 23.91 4.44
N THR A 407 8.70 23.55 5.11
CA THR A 407 7.34 23.71 4.56
C THR A 407 7.00 25.17 4.32
N LEU A 408 7.31 26.07 5.26
CA LEU A 408 7.08 27.50 5.09
C LEU A 408 7.94 28.10 3.97
N LEU A 409 9.18 27.64 3.82
CA LEU A 409 10.08 28.09 2.74
C LEU A 409 9.55 27.68 1.36
N THR A 410 8.99 26.47 1.25
CA THR A 410 8.57 25.89 -0.05
C THR A 410 7.13 26.23 -0.41
N GLU A 411 6.23 26.27 0.57
CA GLU A 411 4.77 26.44 0.35
C GLU A 411 4.25 27.84 0.75
N GLY A 412 4.96 28.55 1.63
CA GLY A 412 4.58 29.89 2.08
C GLY A 412 3.29 29.98 2.91
N ASP A 413 2.74 28.85 3.35
CA ASP A 413 1.42 28.78 4.00
C ASP A 413 1.41 27.77 5.14
N TRP A 414 0.97 28.20 6.33
CA TRP A 414 0.81 27.38 7.52
C TRP A 414 -0.21 26.24 7.37
N SER A 415 -1.24 26.46 6.53
CA SER A 415 -2.29 25.45 6.29
C SER A 415 -1.78 24.19 5.56
N LYS A 416 -0.58 24.26 4.99
CA LYS A 416 0.06 23.15 4.26
C LYS A 416 0.83 22.18 5.16
N LEU A 417 0.97 22.50 6.45
CA LEU A 417 1.57 21.58 7.41
C LEU A 417 0.72 20.32 7.56
N ASN A 418 1.35 19.17 7.42
CA ASN A 418 0.69 17.88 7.63
C ASN A 418 0.82 17.44 9.11
N PRO A 419 -0.26 17.41 9.90
CA PRO A 419 -0.21 17.03 11.32
C PRO A 419 0.38 15.62 11.56
N ASN A 420 0.19 14.70 10.60
CA ASN A 420 0.70 13.34 10.73
C ASN A 420 2.24 13.28 10.78
N MET A 421 2.94 14.27 10.21
CA MET A 421 4.41 14.33 10.27
C MET A 421 4.89 14.48 11.72
N PHE A 422 4.23 15.31 12.52
CA PHE A 422 4.56 15.48 13.93
C PHE A 422 4.37 14.20 14.74
N LEU A 423 3.33 13.41 14.39
CA LEU A 423 3.14 12.09 14.98
C LEU A 423 4.29 11.13 14.64
N TYR A 424 4.75 11.12 13.37
CA TYR A 424 5.89 10.30 12.95
C TYR A 424 7.17 10.71 13.66
N PHE A 425 7.42 11.99 13.83
CA PHE A 425 8.56 12.50 14.59
C PHE A 425 8.48 12.13 16.07
N GLY A 426 7.27 12.15 16.66
CA GLY A 426 7.05 11.67 18.03
C GLY A 426 7.37 10.18 18.19
N ILE A 427 6.92 9.36 17.25
CA ILE A 427 7.24 7.91 17.23
C ILE A 427 8.75 7.71 17.10
N ASN A 428 9.46 8.46 16.24
CA ASN A 428 10.92 8.44 16.13
C ASN A 428 11.60 8.74 17.46
N GLY A 429 11.14 9.78 18.18
CA GLY A 429 11.65 10.13 19.50
C GLY A 429 11.50 8.97 20.50
N VAL A 430 10.34 8.30 20.50
CA VAL A 430 10.11 7.12 21.36
C VAL A 430 11.01 5.95 20.96
N LEU A 431 11.12 5.67 19.64
CA LEU A 431 11.98 4.60 19.14
C LEU A 431 13.45 4.84 19.47
N LEU A 432 13.89 6.10 19.55
CA LEU A 432 15.25 6.45 19.91
C LEU A 432 15.60 6.05 21.37
N LEU A 433 14.62 5.97 22.27
CA LEU A 433 14.84 5.48 23.64
C LEU A 433 15.25 4.00 23.67
N PHE A 434 14.84 3.22 22.66
CA PHE A 434 15.28 1.83 22.52
C PHE A 434 16.74 1.69 22.08
N ALA A 435 17.40 2.79 21.72
CA ALA A 435 18.82 2.78 21.41
C ALA A 435 19.66 2.23 22.56
N TYR A 436 19.24 2.41 23.81
CA TYR A 436 19.92 1.80 24.97
C TYR A 436 19.97 0.27 24.89
N LEU A 437 18.84 -0.35 24.57
CA LEU A 437 18.79 -1.81 24.39
C LEU A 437 19.65 -2.25 23.18
N LEU A 438 19.63 -1.48 22.11
CA LEU A 438 20.45 -1.74 20.93
C LEU A 438 21.93 -1.63 21.23
N ILE A 439 22.38 -0.60 21.98
CA ILE A 439 23.75 -0.43 22.41
C ILE A 439 24.21 -1.66 23.21
N TYR A 440 23.43 -2.11 24.19
CA TYR A 440 23.74 -3.31 24.98
C TYR A 440 23.87 -4.56 24.09
N LEU A 441 22.97 -4.75 23.12
CA LEU A 441 23.02 -5.88 22.20
C LEU A 441 24.27 -5.84 21.32
N LEU A 442 24.63 -4.65 20.82
CA LEU A 442 25.81 -4.44 19.99
C LEU A 442 27.11 -4.63 20.78
N GLU A 443 27.17 -4.20 22.03
CA GLU A 443 28.31 -4.47 22.92
C GLU A 443 28.53 -5.99 23.07
N LYS A 444 27.46 -6.73 23.34
CA LYS A 444 27.54 -8.18 23.52
C LYS A 444 27.90 -8.92 22.22
N THR A 445 27.43 -8.44 21.07
CA THR A 445 27.62 -9.09 19.76
C THR A 445 29.03 -8.82 19.20
N PHE A 446 29.47 -7.57 19.23
CA PHE A 446 30.74 -7.16 18.65
C PHE A 446 31.89 -7.11 19.66
N GLY A 447 31.60 -7.24 20.95
CA GLY A 447 32.59 -7.14 22.00
C GLY A 447 33.14 -5.71 22.19
N PHE A 448 32.32 -4.70 21.88
CA PHE A 448 32.62 -3.30 22.18
C PHE A 448 32.41 -3.01 23.65
N ILE A 449 33.03 -1.95 24.12
CA ILE A 449 32.82 -1.44 25.48
C ILE A 449 32.44 0.03 25.36
N SER A 450 31.22 0.38 25.76
CA SER A 450 30.76 1.78 25.77
C SER A 450 31.25 2.50 27.04
N ASN A 451 31.23 3.84 26.99
CA ASN A 451 31.51 4.64 28.18
C ASN A 451 30.51 4.38 29.32
N VAL A 452 29.25 3.97 29.00
CA VAL A 452 28.26 3.57 30.01
C VAL A 452 28.73 2.34 30.79
N THR A 453 29.16 1.31 30.09
CA THR A 453 29.71 0.09 30.70
C THR A 453 30.98 0.40 31.50
N LEU A 454 31.85 1.27 31.00
CA LEU A 454 33.05 1.70 31.74
C LEU A 454 32.68 2.45 33.04
N VAL A 455 31.63 3.28 33.04
CA VAL A 455 31.13 3.96 34.24
C VAL A 455 30.52 2.97 35.23
N GLU A 456 29.72 2.02 34.74
CA GLU A 456 29.15 0.95 35.58
C GLU A 456 30.25 0.08 36.22
N LEU A 457 31.30 -0.27 35.48
CA LEU A 457 32.45 -0.98 36.00
C LEU A 457 33.27 -0.14 37.01
N SER A 458 33.26 1.18 36.90
CA SER A 458 33.98 2.09 37.81
C SER A 458 33.19 2.41 39.07
N ASP A 459 31.97 1.87 39.23
CA ASP A 459 31.19 2.01 40.45
C ASP A 459 31.86 1.19 41.56
N ILE A 460 32.25 1.88 42.63
CA ILE A 460 32.86 1.26 43.84
C ILE A 460 31.99 0.21 44.51
N ASN A 461 30.67 0.30 44.30
CA ASN A 461 29.70 -0.68 44.79
C ASN A 461 29.57 -1.90 43.88
N SER A 462 30.28 -1.93 42.74
CA SER A 462 30.31 -3.12 41.90
C SER A 462 30.82 -4.34 42.70
N PRO A 463 30.28 -5.56 42.46
CA PRO A 463 30.58 -6.72 43.28
C PRO A 463 32.09 -6.97 43.47
N VAL A 464 32.84 -6.75 42.40
CA VAL A 464 34.31 -7.01 42.36
C VAL A 464 35.09 -5.95 43.13
N LEU A 465 34.81 -4.66 42.90
CA LEU A 465 35.49 -3.55 43.59
C LEU A 465 35.12 -3.52 45.06
N ARG A 466 33.89 -3.86 45.42
CA ARG A 466 33.45 -4.01 46.78
C ARG A 466 34.23 -5.14 47.50
N GLN A 467 34.36 -6.29 46.84
CA GLN A 467 35.13 -7.41 47.37
C GLN A 467 36.61 -7.02 47.55
N LEU A 468 37.18 -6.26 46.60
CA LEU A 468 38.54 -5.74 46.69
C LEU A 468 38.71 -4.77 47.90
N SER A 469 37.70 -3.94 48.17
CA SER A 469 37.70 -3.00 49.28
C SER A 469 37.59 -3.69 50.65
N GLU A 470 36.87 -4.81 50.72
CA GLU A 470 36.67 -5.58 51.96
C GLU A 470 37.88 -6.50 52.27
N ILE A 471 38.45 -7.17 51.27
CA ILE A 471 39.53 -8.15 51.48
C ILE A 471 40.93 -7.49 51.42
N CYS A 472 41.14 -6.53 50.49
CA CYS A 472 42.43 -5.88 50.26
C CYS A 472 42.32 -4.34 50.29
N PRO A 473 41.94 -3.70 51.43
CA PRO A 473 41.64 -2.27 51.49
C PRO A 473 42.80 -1.38 51.05
N GLY A 474 44.04 -1.76 51.34
CA GLY A 474 45.26 -1.02 50.87
C GLY A 474 45.41 -1.02 49.36
N THR A 475 45.17 -2.15 48.70
CA THR A 475 45.18 -2.27 47.24
C THR A 475 44.05 -1.49 46.60
N PHE A 476 42.87 -1.52 47.21
CA PHE A 476 41.71 -0.74 46.75
C PHE A 476 42.00 0.77 46.78
N GLN A 477 42.54 1.30 47.91
CA GLN A 477 42.93 2.70 48.01
C GLN A 477 43.99 3.12 47.03
N HIS A 478 45.02 2.27 46.82
CA HIS A 478 46.09 2.47 45.85
C HIS A 478 45.50 2.55 44.43
N SER A 479 44.68 1.59 44.03
CA SER A 479 43.99 1.57 42.73
C SER A 479 43.12 2.80 42.49
N MET A 480 42.42 3.27 43.52
CA MET A 480 41.60 4.50 43.47
C MET A 480 42.44 5.75 43.20
N GLN A 481 43.56 5.92 43.93
CA GLN A 481 44.45 7.05 43.71
C GLN A 481 45.09 7.04 42.33
N ILE A 482 45.59 5.87 41.87
CA ILE A 482 46.16 5.74 40.53
C ILE A 482 45.09 6.00 39.47
N SER A 483 43.87 5.49 39.64
CA SER A 483 42.78 5.70 38.69
C SER A 483 42.45 7.18 38.50
N ASN A 484 42.40 7.97 39.56
CA ASN A 484 42.15 9.39 39.52
C ASN A 484 43.31 10.15 38.79
N LEU A 485 44.57 9.86 39.17
CA LEU A 485 45.76 10.49 38.55
C LEU A 485 45.87 10.12 37.06
N ALA A 486 45.67 8.85 36.72
CA ALA A 486 45.75 8.37 35.34
C ALA A 486 44.60 8.93 34.47
N ALA A 487 43.40 9.07 35.02
CA ALA A 487 42.28 9.71 34.30
C ALA A 487 42.57 11.18 34.01
N GLU A 488 43.15 11.93 34.98
CA GLU A 488 43.50 13.32 34.76
C GLU A 488 44.63 13.48 33.73
N ALA A 489 45.61 12.61 33.78
CA ALA A 489 46.68 12.56 32.76
C ALA A 489 46.10 12.26 31.37
N ALA A 490 45.17 11.31 31.26
CA ALA A 490 44.48 10.97 30.02
C ALA A 490 43.68 12.16 29.46
N ASN A 491 42.98 12.90 30.31
CA ASN A 491 42.26 14.13 29.92
C ASN A 491 43.21 15.16 29.33
N LYS A 492 44.39 15.38 29.93
CA LYS A 492 45.40 16.33 29.48
C LYS A 492 45.95 16.04 28.07
N ILE A 493 46.03 14.77 27.71
CA ILE A 493 46.53 14.34 26.40
C ILE A 493 45.40 14.03 25.39
N GLY A 494 44.13 14.27 25.77
CA GLY A 494 42.99 13.97 24.91
C GLY A 494 42.74 12.47 24.67
N ALA A 495 43.16 11.61 25.62
CA ALA A 495 42.88 10.17 25.58
C ALA A 495 41.55 9.86 26.29
N ASN A 496 41.05 8.61 26.14
CA ASN A 496 39.80 8.20 26.82
C ASN A 496 40.04 8.02 28.33
N ALA A 497 39.75 9.08 29.09
CA ALA A 497 39.94 9.14 30.53
C ALA A 497 39.13 8.07 31.29
N GLN A 498 37.91 7.76 30.82
CA GLN A 498 37.07 6.76 31.45
C GLN A 498 37.63 5.35 31.31
N LEU A 499 38.15 5.01 30.11
CA LEU A 499 38.81 3.72 29.88
C LEU A 499 40.07 3.57 30.76
N VAL A 500 40.89 4.63 30.83
CA VAL A 500 42.09 4.65 31.65
C VAL A 500 41.73 4.53 33.12
N ARG A 501 40.72 5.28 33.59
CA ARG A 501 40.22 5.19 34.98
C ARG A 501 39.79 3.80 35.36
N THR A 502 38.92 3.18 34.52
CA THR A 502 38.42 1.83 34.76
C THR A 502 39.57 0.81 34.73
N GLY A 503 40.47 0.86 33.73
CA GLY A 503 41.63 -0.03 33.67
C GLY A 503 42.50 0.08 34.91
N ALA A 504 42.74 1.30 35.43
CA ALA A 504 43.54 1.56 36.62
C ALA A 504 42.82 1.06 37.90
N LEU A 505 41.48 1.09 37.99
CA LEU A 505 40.76 0.49 39.13
C LEU A 505 40.91 -1.01 39.23
N TYR A 506 41.02 -1.70 38.06
CA TYR A 506 41.07 -3.16 37.98
C TYR A 506 42.48 -3.73 37.81
N HIS A 507 43.55 -2.90 37.73
CA HIS A 507 44.88 -3.38 37.35
C HIS A 507 45.48 -4.40 38.35
N ASP A 508 45.13 -4.29 39.61
CA ASP A 508 45.61 -5.13 40.72
C ASP A 508 44.60 -6.14 41.24
N ILE A 509 43.50 -6.39 40.46
CA ILE A 509 42.38 -7.29 40.89
C ILE A 509 42.86 -8.71 41.22
N GLY A 510 43.99 -9.15 40.61
CA GLY A 510 44.56 -10.47 40.88
C GLY A 510 45.01 -10.68 42.31
N LYS A 511 45.20 -9.58 43.09
CA LYS A 511 45.53 -9.66 44.53
C LYS A 511 44.37 -10.21 45.39
N LEU A 512 43.12 -10.26 44.87
CA LEU A 512 42.03 -10.98 45.50
C LEU A 512 42.29 -12.48 45.69
N ALA A 513 43.09 -13.10 44.84
CA ALA A 513 43.45 -14.50 44.92
C ALA A 513 44.59 -14.78 45.98
N ASN A 514 45.41 -13.77 46.26
CA ASN A 514 46.47 -13.80 47.27
C ASN A 514 46.56 -12.40 47.90
N PRO A 515 45.72 -12.17 48.92
CA PRO A 515 45.64 -10.87 49.61
C PRO A 515 46.88 -10.51 50.41
#